data_f7efb7a6596f1bf38581bc954a5f6504
#
_entry.id   f7efb7a6596f1bf38581bc954a5f6504
#
_cell.length_a   1.000
_cell.length_b   1.000
_cell.length_c   1.000
_cell.angle_alpha   90.00
_cell.angle_beta   90.00
_cell.angle_gamma   90.00
#
_symmetry.space_group_name_H-M   'P 1'
#
loop_
_entity.id
_entity.type
_entity.pdbx_description
1 polymer ?
#
loop_
_entity_poly.entity_id
_entity_poly.type
_entity_poly.pdbx_seq_one_letter_code
_entity_poly.pdbx_strand_id
1 'polypeptide(L)'
;MAIRKRGNSYQVSYRVSGEASPRTESFRSEEEAMIREMQIKLAKKNGTFEPPVRLSKGVIQQKKDVTMSEFMDEYVEVYGLKKWGNSYYSACVGLINNYIKPYIGDRFVRSITARDIDAYYTMLLDKPAVVVSGHMDTGARVSAHTVSRIHKVLKSAFSKAVVWEYTSINPTIGATLPEQKSVKRDAWSDDEAIQALNACEHPTLRIAMYLALGCSLRLGELLGLQWERVAMDDALVLSGEAHIKIDRELRRCSNESIEALERVNRSTVIFKFPKVMPKKGTTTLVLKAPKTESSNRIVYLPSAVVEELRRVQKQQEEYKALLGDEYKDYGLVVAQINGHPYEQRVIDKMFYDLIKKNNLRPVVFHSLRHSSTSLKLKLSRGNIKAVQGDTGHAEARMVTDTYAHGFDADRKLIAQEMDSGFFSKVGEQAKASEVDNDTMDKLKTLIQQHPELIAELLKGMEKDGIKADKTG
;
A
#
# COMPACT_ATOMS: atom_id res chain seq x y z
N MET A 1 -18.39 -26.50 -27.74
CA MET A 1 -19.18 -25.39 -27.17
C MET A 1 -19.81 -24.66 -28.34
N ALA A 2 -21.06 -24.24 -28.23
CA ALA A 2 -21.74 -23.48 -29.29
C ALA A 2 -22.63 -22.43 -28.64
N ILE A 3 -22.61 -21.23 -29.19
CA ILE A 3 -23.54 -20.14 -28.84
C ILE A 3 -24.75 -20.31 -29.75
N ARG A 4 -25.96 -20.27 -29.17
CA ARG A 4 -27.22 -20.34 -29.92
C ARG A 4 -28.13 -19.20 -29.50
N LYS A 5 -28.71 -18.49 -30.47
CA LYS A 5 -29.76 -17.51 -30.23
C LYS A 5 -31.09 -18.19 -29.95
N ARG A 6 -31.79 -17.81 -28.88
CA ARG A 6 -33.08 -18.35 -28.48
C ARG A 6 -33.99 -17.22 -28.01
N GLY A 7 -34.87 -16.77 -28.90
CA GLY A 7 -35.68 -15.58 -28.66
C GLY A 7 -34.78 -14.35 -28.46
N ASN A 8 -34.97 -13.63 -27.34
CA ASN A 8 -34.21 -12.42 -27.00
C ASN A 8 -32.92 -12.73 -26.18
N SER A 9 -32.48 -13.98 -26.10
CA SER A 9 -31.28 -14.36 -25.35
C SER A 9 -30.31 -15.20 -26.17
N TYR A 10 -29.02 -15.15 -25.77
CA TYR A 10 -27.93 -15.95 -26.32
C TYR A 10 -27.53 -17.01 -25.31
N GLN A 11 -27.43 -18.29 -25.74
CA GLN A 11 -27.15 -19.41 -24.86
C GLN A 11 -25.79 -20.03 -25.19
N VAL A 12 -24.96 -20.19 -24.14
CA VAL A 12 -23.68 -20.90 -24.20
C VAL A 12 -23.87 -22.31 -23.62
N SER A 13 -23.63 -23.33 -24.42
CA SER A 13 -23.72 -24.73 -23.97
C SER A 13 -22.33 -25.37 -23.85
N TYR A 14 -22.06 -26.04 -22.73
CA TYR A 14 -20.80 -26.71 -22.46
C TYR A 14 -20.98 -28.01 -21.66
N ARG A 15 -20.10 -28.99 -21.88
CA ARG A 15 -20.10 -30.24 -21.13
C ARG A 15 -19.20 -30.15 -19.90
N VAL A 16 -19.67 -30.71 -18.78
CA VAL A 16 -18.93 -30.93 -17.55
C VAL A 16 -18.60 -32.40 -17.43
N SER A 17 -17.37 -32.75 -17.03
CA SER A 17 -16.98 -34.14 -16.84
C SER A 17 -17.83 -34.80 -15.78
N GLY A 18 -18.36 -35.99 -16.05
CA GLY A 18 -19.24 -36.71 -15.14
C GLY A 18 -20.74 -36.38 -15.26
N GLU A 19 -21.15 -35.40 -16.10
CA GLU A 19 -22.56 -35.09 -16.35
C GLU A 19 -23.06 -35.66 -17.70
N ALA A 20 -24.26 -36.27 -17.67
CA ALA A 20 -24.85 -36.87 -18.87
C ALA A 20 -25.33 -35.81 -19.88
N SER A 21 -25.74 -34.62 -19.42
CA SER A 21 -26.29 -33.55 -20.24
C SER A 21 -25.40 -32.28 -20.19
N PRO A 22 -25.28 -31.54 -21.33
CA PRO A 22 -24.54 -30.28 -21.34
C PRO A 22 -25.26 -29.23 -20.48
N ARG A 23 -24.46 -28.37 -19.84
CA ARG A 23 -24.98 -27.17 -19.15
C ARG A 23 -25.19 -26.06 -20.13
N THR A 24 -26.15 -25.17 -19.84
CA THR A 24 -26.49 -24.02 -20.65
C THR A 24 -26.62 -22.80 -19.76
N GLU A 25 -25.91 -21.71 -20.13
CA GLU A 25 -26.03 -20.39 -19.52
C GLU A 25 -26.63 -19.42 -20.55
N SER A 26 -27.52 -18.50 -20.10
CA SER A 26 -28.22 -17.55 -20.99
C SER A 26 -27.77 -16.11 -20.70
N PHE A 27 -27.53 -15.34 -21.75
CA PHE A 27 -27.05 -13.96 -21.71
C PHE A 27 -27.97 -13.03 -22.54
N ARG A 28 -27.94 -11.74 -22.24
CA ARG A 28 -28.76 -10.75 -22.92
C ARG A 28 -28.15 -10.28 -24.25
N SER A 29 -26.83 -10.30 -24.37
CA SER A 29 -26.10 -9.93 -25.57
C SER A 29 -25.25 -11.08 -26.11
N GLU A 30 -24.93 -11.02 -27.40
CA GLU A 30 -24.03 -11.98 -28.05
C GLU A 30 -22.60 -11.84 -27.54
N GLU A 31 -22.17 -10.62 -27.27
CA GLU A 31 -20.84 -10.31 -26.75
C GLU A 31 -20.62 -10.93 -25.38
N GLU A 32 -21.60 -10.81 -24.46
CA GLU A 32 -21.53 -11.47 -23.14
C GLU A 32 -21.41 -12.99 -23.28
N ALA A 33 -22.16 -13.58 -24.19
CA ALA A 33 -22.10 -15.02 -24.46
C ALA A 33 -20.73 -15.44 -25.03
N MET A 34 -20.15 -14.65 -25.93
CA MET A 34 -18.80 -14.90 -26.49
C MET A 34 -17.71 -14.78 -25.42
N ILE A 35 -17.76 -13.75 -24.57
CA ILE A 35 -16.83 -13.57 -23.45
C ILE A 35 -16.90 -14.79 -22.53
N ARG A 36 -18.10 -15.24 -22.18
CA ARG A 36 -18.29 -16.41 -21.33
C ARG A 36 -17.80 -17.70 -21.97
N GLU A 37 -18.05 -17.91 -23.25
CA GLU A 37 -17.52 -19.06 -23.97
C GLU A 37 -15.98 -19.09 -23.95
N MET A 38 -15.35 -17.94 -24.18
CA MET A 38 -13.89 -17.81 -24.16
C MET A 38 -13.31 -18.08 -22.78
N GLN A 39 -13.94 -17.56 -21.72
CA GLN A 39 -13.54 -17.83 -20.32
C GLN A 39 -13.58 -19.31 -20.00
N ILE A 40 -14.67 -20.01 -20.38
CA ILE A 40 -14.81 -21.45 -20.16
C ILE A 40 -13.77 -22.24 -20.95
N LYS A 41 -13.50 -21.88 -22.20
CA LYS A 41 -12.47 -22.53 -23.04
C LYS A 41 -11.09 -22.37 -22.41
N LEU A 42 -10.75 -21.16 -21.94
CA LEU A 42 -9.46 -20.85 -21.32
C LEU A 42 -9.28 -21.59 -20.00
N ALA A 43 -10.31 -21.57 -19.14
CA ALA A 43 -10.29 -22.26 -17.86
C ALA A 43 -10.16 -23.79 -18.03
N LYS A 44 -10.83 -24.38 -19.04
CA LYS A 44 -10.68 -25.81 -19.37
C LYS A 44 -9.28 -26.12 -19.87
N LYS A 45 -8.70 -25.27 -20.71
CA LYS A 45 -7.33 -25.45 -21.21
C LYS A 45 -6.29 -25.41 -20.10
N ASN A 46 -6.52 -24.55 -19.09
CA ASN A 46 -5.62 -24.36 -17.94
C ASN A 46 -5.91 -25.34 -16.78
N GLY A 47 -6.90 -26.23 -16.90
CA GLY A 47 -7.29 -27.16 -15.82
C GLY A 47 -7.95 -26.49 -14.61
N THR A 48 -8.32 -25.21 -14.72
CA THR A 48 -8.91 -24.39 -13.62
C THR A 48 -10.42 -24.24 -13.75
N PHE A 49 -11.06 -25.01 -14.64
CA PHE A 49 -12.49 -24.90 -14.85
C PHE A 49 -13.30 -25.57 -13.73
N GLU A 50 -13.89 -24.75 -12.89
CA GLU A 50 -14.91 -25.15 -11.92
C GLU A 50 -16.29 -24.80 -12.47
N PRO A 51 -17.15 -25.79 -12.76
CA PRO A 51 -18.50 -25.52 -13.22
C PRO A 51 -19.30 -24.84 -12.10
N PRO A 52 -20.17 -23.85 -12.39
CA PRO A 52 -21.06 -23.28 -11.39
C PRO A 52 -21.86 -24.39 -10.73
N VAL A 53 -21.93 -24.36 -9.40
CA VAL A 53 -22.66 -25.38 -8.64
C VAL A 53 -24.12 -25.39 -9.11
N ARG A 54 -24.61 -26.54 -9.60
CA ARG A 54 -26.05 -26.72 -9.89
C ARG A 54 -26.78 -26.68 -8.56
N LEU A 55 -27.48 -25.61 -8.28
CA LEU A 55 -28.50 -25.61 -7.25
C LEU A 55 -29.59 -26.57 -7.70
N SER A 56 -29.63 -27.76 -7.10
CA SER A 56 -30.71 -28.74 -7.34
C SER A 56 -32.04 -28.06 -7.00
N LYS A 57 -32.97 -28.05 -7.95
CA LYS A 57 -34.38 -27.68 -7.71
C LYS A 57 -35.09 -28.78 -6.87
N GLY A 58 -34.50 -29.10 -5.74
CA GLY A 58 -35.05 -30.15 -4.87
C GLY A 58 -34.71 -29.87 -3.44
N VAL A 59 -35.71 -29.54 -2.67
CA VAL A 59 -35.71 -29.26 -1.22
C VAL A 59 -35.03 -27.95 -0.89
N ILE A 60 -35.77 -26.85 -1.06
CA ILE A 60 -35.61 -25.71 -0.18
C ILE A 60 -35.99 -26.24 1.22
N GLN A 61 -35.04 -26.83 1.95
CA GLN A 61 -35.11 -26.76 3.40
C GLN A 61 -35.25 -25.26 3.67
N GLN A 62 -36.37 -24.83 4.21
CA GLN A 62 -36.57 -23.48 4.73
C GLN A 62 -35.45 -23.28 5.75
N LYS A 63 -34.28 -22.78 5.29
CA LYS A 63 -33.25 -22.31 6.19
C LYS A 63 -33.96 -21.28 7.07
N LYS A 64 -33.89 -21.48 8.39
CA LYS A 64 -34.45 -20.62 9.45
C LYS A 64 -34.19 -19.16 9.03
N ASP A 65 -35.23 -18.35 9.09
CA ASP A 65 -35.11 -16.91 8.89
C ASP A 65 -34.12 -16.36 9.89
N VAL A 66 -32.94 -15.96 9.42
CA VAL A 66 -31.87 -15.45 10.24
C VAL A 66 -31.92 -13.93 10.19
N THR A 67 -31.91 -13.32 11.35
CA THR A 67 -31.84 -11.86 11.51
C THR A 67 -30.44 -11.36 11.13
N MET A 68 -30.34 -10.09 10.79
CA MET A 68 -29.05 -9.47 10.51
C MET A 68 -28.12 -9.52 11.72
N SER A 69 -28.65 -9.43 12.93
CA SER A 69 -27.89 -9.54 14.18
C SER A 69 -27.26 -10.92 14.35
N GLU A 70 -28.05 -11.99 14.22
CA GLU A 70 -27.57 -13.38 14.30
C GLU A 70 -26.56 -13.69 13.19
N PHE A 71 -26.85 -13.24 11.97
CA PHE A 71 -25.94 -13.42 10.83
C PHE A 71 -24.60 -12.69 11.02
N MET A 72 -24.59 -11.48 11.58
CA MET A 72 -23.35 -10.75 11.85
C MET A 72 -22.50 -11.44 12.92
N ASP A 73 -23.11 -12.08 13.92
CA ASP A 73 -22.37 -12.86 14.90
C ASP A 73 -21.71 -14.09 14.25
N GLU A 74 -22.46 -14.83 13.44
CA GLU A 74 -21.93 -15.95 12.67
C GLU A 74 -20.84 -15.51 11.68
N TYR A 75 -21.04 -14.38 11.01
CA TYR A 75 -20.06 -13.83 10.06
C TYR A 75 -18.73 -13.48 10.73
N VAL A 76 -18.76 -12.91 11.93
CA VAL A 76 -17.57 -12.62 12.74
C VAL A 76 -16.89 -13.93 13.15
N GLU A 77 -17.64 -14.91 13.67
CA GLU A 77 -17.11 -16.16 14.19
C GLU A 77 -16.52 -17.04 13.06
N VAL A 78 -17.28 -17.25 11.98
CA VAL A 78 -16.90 -18.20 10.91
C VAL A 78 -15.92 -17.59 9.90
N TYR A 79 -16.10 -16.31 9.58
CA TYR A 79 -15.27 -15.64 8.57
C TYR A 79 -14.26 -14.66 9.17
N GLY A 80 -14.73 -13.82 10.08
CA GLY A 80 -13.93 -12.75 10.68
C GLY A 80 -12.69 -13.28 11.37
N LEU A 81 -12.86 -14.25 12.28
CA LEU A 81 -11.76 -14.87 13.01
C LEU A 81 -10.71 -15.54 12.10
N LYS A 82 -11.12 -16.04 10.92
CA LYS A 82 -10.22 -16.68 9.95
C LYS A 82 -9.47 -15.69 9.05
N LYS A 83 -9.95 -14.44 8.90
CA LYS A 83 -9.41 -13.51 7.90
C LYS A 83 -8.88 -12.20 8.49
N TRP A 84 -9.42 -11.76 9.64
CA TRP A 84 -9.09 -10.45 10.19
C TRP A 84 -7.91 -10.52 11.18
N GLY A 85 -7.07 -9.49 11.18
CA GLY A 85 -6.08 -9.26 12.24
C GLY A 85 -6.69 -8.38 13.34
N ASN A 86 -6.03 -8.28 14.50
CA ASN A 86 -6.53 -7.62 15.71
C ASN A 86 -7.20 -6.24 15.48
N SER A 87 -6.52 -5.33 14.80
CA SER A 87 -7.05 -3.97 14.59
C SER A 87 -8.28 -3.95 13.68
N TYR A 88 -8.29 -4.80 12.63
CA TYR A 88 -9.43 -4.87 11.71
C TYR A 88 -10.61 -5.59 12.35
N TYR A 89 -10.36 -6.64 13.14
CA TYR A 89 -11.36 -7.32 13.95
C TYR A 89 -12.09 -6.32 14.87
N SER A 90 -11.33 -5.61 15.72
CA SER A 90 -11.91 -4.61 16.63
C SER A 90 -12.70 -3.52 15.88
N ALA A 91 -12.18 -3.06 14.75
CA ALA A 91 -12.87 -2.05 13.93
C ALA A 91 -14.18 -2.58 13.34
N CYS A 92 -14.20 -3.80 12.80
CA CYS A 92 -15.41 -4.42 12.24
C CYS A 92 -16.44 -4.73 13.32
N VAL A 93 -16.03 -5.33 14.43
CA VAL A 93 -16.92 -5.63 15.56
C VAL A 93 -17.52 -4.34 16.12
N GLY A 94 -16.70 -3.28 16.27
CA GLY A 94 -17.19 -1.97 16.68
C GLY A 94 -18.21 -1.37 15.71
N LEU A 95 -18.01 -1.48 14.39
CA LEU A 95 -18.98 -1.03 13.40
C LEU A 95 -20.26 -1.87 13.43
N ILE A 96 -20.15 -3.18 13.59
CA ILE A 96 -21.29 -4.10 13.68
C ILE A 96 -22.14 -3.77 14.91
N ASN A 97 -21.51 -3.67 16.09
CA ASN A 97 -22.24 -3.49 17.34
C ASN A 97 -22.81 -2.07 17.50
N ASN A 98 -22.10 -1.05 17.00
CA ASN A 98 -22.50 0.35 17.19
C ASN A 98 -23.42 0.89 16.10
N TYR A 99 -23.37 0.32 14.87
CA TYR A 99 -24.09 0.90 13.74
C TYR A 99 -24.95 -0.12 12.98
N ILE A 100 -24.54 -1.38 12.85
CA ILE A 100 -25.33 -2.34 12.06
C ILE A 100 -26.45 -2.96 12.90
N LYS A 101 -26.09 -3.63 14.00
CA LYS A 101 -27.06 -4.31 14.86
C LYS A 101 -28.15 -3.39 15.42
N PRO A 102 -27.84 -2.16 15.92
CA PRO A 102 -28.89 -1.30 16.53
C PRO A 102 -29.94 -0.79 15.54
N TYR A 103 -29.64 -0.75 14.24
CA TYR A 103 -30.53 -0.13 13.26
C TYR A 103 -31.18 -1.09 12.27
N ILE A 104 -30.48 -2.17 11.92
CA ILE A 104 -30.98 -3.17 10.96
C ILE A 104 -30.85 -4.61 11.49
N GLY A 105 -30.44 -4.77 12.75
CA GLY A 105 -30.18 -6.07 13.37
C GLY A 105 -31.39 -7.01 13.41
N ASP A 106 -32.60 -6.49 13.64
CA ASP A 106 -33.84 -7.26 13.74
C ASP A 106 -34.44 -7.66 12.38
N ARG A 107 -33.92 -7.11 11.29
CA ARG A 107 -34.39 -7.44 9.93
C ARG A 107 -33.84 -8.79 9.47
N PHE A 108 -34.65 -9.55 8.78
CA PHE A 108 -34.20 -10.80 8.17
C PHE A 108 -33.24 -10.51 6.99
N VAL A 109 -32.09 -11.19 6.94
CA VAL A 109 -31.07 -11.02 5.91
C VAL A 109 -31.63 -11.06 4.49
N ARG A 110 -32.55 -12.01 4.22
CA ARG A 110 -33.19 -12.17 2.91
C ARG A 110 -34.15 -11.05 2.52
N SER A 111 -34.67 -10.28 3.48
CA SER A 111 -35.64 -9.22 3.23
C SER A 111 -35.00 -7.86 2.94
N ILE A 112 -33.70 -7.72 3.15
CA ILE A 112 -33.00 -6.45 2.96
C ILE A 112 -32.76 -6.21 1.48
N THR A 113 -33.28 -5.10 0.96
CA THR A 113 -33.12 -4.67 -0.44
C THR A 113 -32.08 -3.57 -0.58
N ALA A 114 -31.65 -3.28 -1.83
CA ALA A 114 -30.74 -2.16 -2.10
C ALA A 114 -31.33 -0.80 -1.66
N ARG A 115 -32.64 -0.61 -1.82
CA ARG A 115 -33.36 0.58 -1.33
C ARG A 115 -33.27 0.72 0.19
N ASP A 116 -33.35 -0.39 0.92
CA ASP A 116 -33.22 -0.37 2.37
C ASP A 116 -31.81 0.03 2.79
N ILE A 117 -30.79 -0.40 2.04
CA ILE A 117 -29.39 -0.04 2.29
C ILE A 117 -29.16 1.45 2.03
N ASP A 118 -29.73 2.02 0.95
CA ASP A 118 -29.65 3.46 0.66
C ASP A 118 -30.34 4.29 1.75
N ALA A 119 -31.54 3.89 2.15
CA ALA A 119 -32.29 4.53 3.25
C ALA A 119 -31.52 4.47 4.57
N TYR A 120 -30.90 3.32 4.86
CA TYR A 120 -30.06 3.12 6.05
C TYR A 120 -28.84 4.05 6.06
N TYR A 121 -28.12 4.21 4.92
CA TYR A 121 -26.99 5.13 4.85
C TYR A 121 -27.40 6.58 5.04
N THR A 122 -28.51 6.98 4.44
CA THR A 122 -29.07 8.33 4.63
C THR A 122 -29.40 8.58 6.11
N MET A 123 -30.09 7.64 6.74
CA MET A 123 -30.46 7.72 8.16
C MET A 123 -29.21 7.80 9.07
N LEU A 124 -28.14 7.05 8.77
CA LEU A 124 -26.92 7.07 9.58
C LEU A 124 -26.26 8.45 9.60
N LEU A 125 -26.28 9.20 8.49
CA LEU A 125 -25.67 10.54 8.43
C LEU A 125 -26.31 11.53 9.41
N ASP A 126 -27.56 11.30 9.79
CA ASP A 126 -28.30 12.11 10.76
C ASP A 126 -28.09 11.68 12.20
N LYS A 127 -27.48 10.53 12.44
CA LYS A 127 -27.24 10.01 13.79
C LYS A 127 -25.95 10.59 14.40
N PRO A 128 -25.91 10.75 15.74
CA PRO A 128 -24.67 11.08 16.42
C PRO A 128 -23.65 9.95 16.26
N ALA A 129 -22.39 10.34 16.08
CA ALA A 129 -21.29 9.37 16.05
C ALA A 129 -21.10 8.75 17.44
N VAL A 130 -20.89 7.44 17.48
CA VAL A 130 -20.63 6.74 18.74
C VAL A 130 -19.27 7.15 19.29
N VAL A 131 -19.25 7.66 20.51
CA VAL A 131 -18.03 8.06 21.22
C VAL A 131 -17.28 6.82 21.67
N VAL A 132 -16.09 6.63 21.13
CA VAL A 132 -15.20 5.53 21.56
C VAL A 132 -14.60 5.88 22.92
N SER A 133 -14.55 4.88 23.82
CA SER A 133 -13.98 5.07 25.17
C SER A 133 -12.59 5.74 25.11
N GLY A 134 -12.43 6.83 25.87
CA GLY A 134 -11.20 7.62 25.92
C GLY A 134 -11.13 8.77 24.90
N HIS A 135 -12.16 9.00 24.09
CA HIS A 135 -12.31 10.19 23.25
C HIS A 135 -13.36 11.13 23.84
N MET A 136 -13.17 12.44 23.62
CA MET A 136 -14.17 13.45 24.00
C MET A 136 -15.36 13.35 23.03
N ASP A 137 -16.56 13.50 23.58
CA ASP A 137 -17.76 13.70 22.78
C ASP A 137 -17.69 15.08 22.12
N THR A 138 -17.61 15.09 20.80
CA THR A 138 -17.60 16.34 20.02
C THR A 138 -18.98 16.71 19.51
N GLY A 139 -20.04 15.92 19.81
CA GLY A 139 -21.36 16.08 19.23
C GLY A 139 -21.43 15.85 17.72
N ALA A 140 -20.37 15.31 17.13
CA ALA A 140 -20.29 15.10 15.68
C ALA A 140 -21.29 14.03 15.21
N ARG A 141 -21.83 14.23 14.00
CA ARG A 141 -22.64 13.21 13.32
C ARG A 141 -21.78 12.15 12.64
N VAL A 142 -22.39 11.02 12.29
CA VAL A 142 -21.74 9.95 11.51
C VAL A 142 -21.24 10.53 10.18
N SER A 143 -19.95 10.39 9.91
CA SER A 143 -19.34 10.91 8.70
C SER A 143 -19.56 9.99 7.48
N ALA A 144 -19.52 10.55 6.26
CA ALA A 144 -19.50 9.79 5.00
C ALA A 144 -18.39 8.72 4.98
N HIS A 145 -17.24 9.01 5.62
CA HIS A 145 -16.16 8.04 5.78
C HIS A 145 -16.59 6.84 6.64
N THR A 146 -17.30 7.08 7.74
CA THR A 146 -17.82 5.99 8.62
C THR A 146 -18.85 5.15 7.86
N VAL A 147 -19.78 5.78 7.10
CA VAL A 147 -20.74 5.06 6.25
C VAL A 147 -20.02 4.19 5.21
N SER A 148 -18.98 4.70 4.56
CA SER A 148 -18.18 3.90 3.63
C SER A 148 -17.49 2.70 4.28
N ARG A 149 -17.04 2.83 5.53
CA ARG A 149 -16.48 1.70 6.29
C ARG A 149 -17.55 0.66 6.62
N ILE A 150 -18.75 1.09 7.03
CA ILE A 150 -19.90 0.23 7.27
C ILE A 150 -20.30 -0.50 5.98
N HIS A 151 -20.37 0.21 4.86
CA HIS A 151 -20.60 -0.40 3.54
C HIS A 151 -19.60 -1.52 3.22
N LYS A 152 -18.30 -1.32 3.46
CA LYS A 152 -17.30 -2.36 3.22
C LYS A 152 -17.55 -3.63 4.04
N VAL A 153 -17.96 -3.47 5.30
CA VAL A 153 -18.32 -4.60 6.16
C VAL A 153 -19.57 -5.29 5.63
N LEU A 154 -20.65 -4.53 5.35
CA LEU A 154 -21.90 -5.06 4.82
C LEU A 154 -21.70 -5.76 3.46
N LYS A 155 -20.94 -5.15 2.55
CA LYS A 155 -20.65 -5.73 1.24
C LYS A 155 -19.96 -7.08 1.35
N SER A 156 -18.98 -7.19 2.24
CA SER A 156 -18.28 -8.44 2.51
C SER A 156 -19.21 -9.47 3.18
N ALA A 157 -20.00 -9.04 4.16
CA ALA A 157 -20.95 -9.89 4.87
C ALA A 157 -22.04 -10.42 3.94
N PHE A 158 -22.69 -9.57 3.16
CA PHE A 158 -23.70 -10.01 2.18
C PHE A 158 -23.13 -10.88 1.06
N SER A 159 -21.86 -10.67 0.65
CA SER A 159 -21.21 -11.60 -0.27
C SER A 159 -21.07 -13.00 0.36
N LYS A 160 -20.85 -13.08 1.67
CA LYS A 160 -20.88 -14.36 2.40
C LYS A 160 -22.28 -14.89 2.60
N ALA A 161 -23.27 -14.03 2.85
CA ALA A 161 -24.66 -14.43 2.94
C ALA A 161 -25.16 -15.10 1.66
N VAL A 162 -24.74 -14.61 0.50
CA VAL A 162 -25.03 -15.24 -0.80
C VAL A 162 -24.34 -16.62 -0.91
N VAL A 163 -23.06 -16.71 -0.57
CA VAL A 163 -22.32 -18.00 -0.61
C VAL A 163 -22.86 -19.01 0.38
N TRP A 164 -23.33 -18.55 1.55
CA TRP A 164 -23.92 -19.39 2.60
C TRP A 164 -25.44 -19.60 2.40
N GLU A 165 -26.00 -19.10 1.29
CA GLU A 165 -27.39 -19.27 0.87
C GLU A 165 -28.44 -18.64 1.80
N TYR A 166 -28.07 -17.60 2.58
CA TYR A 166 -29.03 -16.80 3.37
C TYR A 166 -29.84 -15.83 2.52
N THR A 167 -29.29 -15.43 1.37
CA THR A 167 -29.96 -14.58 0.38
C THR A 167 -29.45 -14.93 -1.02
N SER A 168 -30.22 -14.61 -2.04
CA SER A 168 -29.85 -14.84 -3.44
C SER A 168 -29.04 -13.71 -4.05
N ILE A 169 -29.06 -12.52 -3.46
CA ILE A 169 -28.41 -11.32 -3.98
C ILE A 169 -27.67 -10.57 -2.87
N ASN A 170 -26.66 -9.80 -3.25
CA ASN A 170 -26.01 -8.88 -2.33
C ASN A 170 -26.62 -7.47 -2.52
N PRO A 171 -27.45 -6.97 -1.59
CA PRO A 171 -28.15 -5.71 -1.75
C PRO A 171 -27.24 -4.48 -1.70
N THR A 172 -25.99 -4.62 -1.30
CA THR A 172 -25.03 -3.51 -1.28
C THR A 172 -24.40 -3.25 -2.65
N ILE A 173 -24.58 -4.16 -3.62
CA ILE A 173 -24.13 -3.95 -5.00
C ILE A 173 -25.09 -2.97 -5.67
N GLY A 174 -24.61 -1.79 -5.98
CA GLY A 174 -25.46 -0.71 -6.53
C GLY A 174 -26.00 0.26 -5.48
N ALA A 175 -25.70 0.07 -4.18
CA ALA A 175 -26.03 1.06 -3.16
C ALA A 175 -25.25 2.36 -3.36
N THR A 176 -25.93 3.50 -3.17
CA THR A 176 -25.38 4.84 -3.32
C THR A 176 -24.62 5.25 -2.05
N LEU A 177 -23.31 5.47 -2.19
CA LEU A 177 -22.50 5.96 -1.09
C LEU A 177 -22.51 7.49 -1.03
N PRO A 178 -22.53 8.09 0.18
CA PRO A 178 -22.37 9.53 0.31
C PRO A 178 -20.98 9.96 -0.19
N GLU A 179 -20.96 11.13 -0.83
CA GLU A 179 -19.74 11.71 -1.36
C GLU A 179 -18.71 11.97 -0.25
N GLN A 180 -17.50 11.51 -0.46
CA GLN A 180 -16.39 11.76 0.45
C GLN A 180 -15.51 12.87 -0.11
N LYS A 181 -15.43 13.98 0.60
CA LYS A 181 -14.42 14.99 0.30
C LYS A 181 -13.04 14.41 0.70
N SER A 182 -12.21 14.08 -0.28
CA SER A 182 -10.84 13.67 0.01
C SER A 182 -10.05 14.91 0.46
N VAL A 183 -9.64 14.94 1.70
CA VAL A 183 -8.65 15.92 2.16
C VAL A 183 -7.28 15.39 1.74
N LYS A 184 -6.65 16.07 0.78
CA LYS A 184 -5.24 15.78 0.47
C LYS A 184 -4.42 16.03 1.73
N ARG A 185 -3.68 15.03 2.17
CA ARG A 185 -2.76 15.19 3.30
C ARG A 185 -1.48 15.82 2.76
N ASP A 186 -1.19 17.00 3.26
CA ASP A 186 0.07 17.66 2.95
C ASP A 186 1.25 16.91 3.56
N ALA A 187 2.36 16.94 2.85
CA ALA A 187 3.67 16.48 3.31
C ALA A 187 4.62 17.69 3.34
N TRP A 188 5.57 17.69 4.26
CA TRP A 188 6.60 18.74 4.30
C TRP A 188 7.54 18.63 3.09
N SER A 189 7.99 19.78 2.60
CA SER A 189 9.15 19.87 1.72
C SER A 189 10.43 19.47 2.46
N ASP A 190 11.53 19.35 1.71
CA ASP A 190 12.85 19.04 2.27
C ASP A 190 13.26 20.12 3.30
N ASP A 191 13.09 21.42 2.97
CA ASP A 191 13.45 22.54 3.83
C ASP A 191 12.59 22.59 5.12
N GLU A 192 11.28 22.35 5.00
CA GLU A 192 10.38 22.30 6.15
C GLU A 192 10.74 21.12 7.09
N ALA A 193 11.11 19.98 6.53
CA ALA A 193 11.54 18.84 7.33
C ALA A 193 12.86 19.10 8.05
N ILE A 194 13.83 19.76 7.39
CA ILE A 194 15.10 20.18 7.98
C ILE A 194 14.86 21.21 9.10
N GLN A 195 14.03 22.21 8.85
CA GLN A 195 13.66 23.20 9.86
C GLN A 195 13.05 22.54 11.11
N ALA A 196 12.14 21.60 10.91
CA ALA A 196 11.51 20.86 12.01
C ALA A 196 12.49 20.00 12.81
N LEU A 197 13.42 19.31 12.14
CA LEU A 197 14.47 18.53 12.79
C LEU A 197 15.40 19.41 13.62
N ASN A 198 15.80 20.58 13.09
CA ASN A 198 16.66 21.54 13.80
C ASN A 198 15.96 22.16 15.01
N ALA A 199 14.65 22.39 14.92
CA ALA A 199 13.84 22.93 16.03
C ALA A 199 13.47 21.88 17.09
N CYS A 200 13.70 20.60 16.83
CA CYS A 200 13.30 19.51 17.73
C CYS A 200 14.32 19.30 18.85
N GLU A 201 14.02 19.84 20.03
CA GLU A 201 14.85 19.70 21.24
C GLU A 201 14.61 18.38 21.99
N HIS A 202 13.41 17.78 21.85
CA HIS A 202 13.02 16.58 22.60
C HIS A 202 13.68 15.32 22.04
N PRO A 203 14.57 14.62 22.79
CA PRO A 203 15.38 13.52 22.24
C PRO A 203 14.53 12.38 21.64
N THR A 204 13.47 11.99 22.33
CA THR A 204 12.58 10.90 21.85
C THR A 204 11.84 11.26 20.57
N LEU A 205 11.34 12.50 20.46
CA LEU A 205 10.68 12.96 19.25
C LEU A 205 11.70 13.08 18.10
N ARG A 206 12.90 13.55 18.41
CA ARG A 206 13.98 13.72 17.45
C ARG A 206 14.35 12.39 16.79
N ILE A 207 14.64 11.34 17.56
CA ILE A 207 14.93 10.02 16.99
C ILE A 207 13.74 9.45 16.22
N ALA A 208 12.50 9.65 16.70
CA ALA A 208 11.30 9.23 15.99
C ALA A 208 11.18 9.92 14.61
N MET A 209 11.50 11.22 14.53
CA MET A 209 11.52 11.96 13.26
C MET A 209 12.66 11.51 12.34
N TYR A 210 13.87 11.24 12.87
CA TYR A 210 14.98 10.69 12.09
C TYR A 210 14.63 9.32 11.47
N LEU A 211 14.02 8.43 12.23
CA LEU A 211 13.56 7.13 11.75
C LEU A 211 12.42 7.24 10.72
N ALA A 212 11.49 8.18 10.91
CA ALA A 212 10.39 8.40 9.99
C ALA A 212 10.86 9.02 8.66
N LEU A 213 11.76 10.01 8.71
CA LEU A 213 12.29 10.70 7.53
C LEU A 213 13.41 9.91 6.84
N GLY A 214 14.40 9.42 7.58
CA GLY A 214 15.54 8.69 7.03
C GLY A 214 15.19 7.28 6.56
N CYS A 215 14.40 6.55 7.36
CA CYS A 215 14.07 5.14 7.13
C CYS A 215 12.63 4.89 6.65
N SER A 216 11.82 5.94 6.46
CA SER A 216 10.41 5.85 6.05
C SER A 216 9.57 4.94 6.94
N LEU A 217 9.86 4.83 8.24
CA LEU A 217 9.14 3.95 9.15
C LEU A 217 7.73 4.45 9.46
N ARG A 218 6.79 3.51 9.60
CA ARG A 218 5.48 3.81 10.19
C ARG A 218 5.65 4.04 11.70
N LEU A 219 4.80 4.89 12.29
CA LEU A 219 4.89 5.18 13.72
C LEU A 219 4.88 3.91 14.60
N GLY A 220 4.05 2.92 14.27
CA GLY A 220 4.03 1.65 14.99
C GLY A 220 5.32 0.81 14.81
N GLU A 221 5.94 0.86 13.64
CA GLU A 221 7.21 0.17 13.36
C GLU A 221 8.37 0.79 14.16
N LEU A 222 8.50 2.13 14.13
CA LEU A 222 9.57 2.80 14.87
C LEU A 222 9.42 2.68 16.40
N LEU A 223 8.18 2.67 16.93
CA LEU A 223 7.92 2.45 18.35
C LEU A 223 8.14 0.99 18.79
N GLY A 224 8.00 0.05 17.86
CA GLY A 224 8.28 -1.36 18.09
C GLY A 224 9.70 -1.81 17.75
N LEU A 225 10.55 -0.88 17.28
CA LEU A 225 11.95 -1.18 16.96
C LEU A 225 12.74 -1.48 18.23
N GLN A 226 13.43 -2.62 18.24
CA GLN A 226 14.27 -3.04 19.35
C GLN A 226 15.74 -3.04 18.93
N TRP A 227 16.66 -2.82 19.89
CA TRP A 227 18.10 -2.77 19.65
C TRP A 227 18.64 -4.03 18.97
N GLU A 228 18.11 -5.20 19.30
CA GLU A 228 18.48 -6.47 18.64
C GLU A 228 18.19 -6.52 17.13
N ARG A 229 17.45 -5.54 16.61
CA ARG A 229 17.11 -5.38 15.19
C ARG A 229 17.89 -4.25 14.52
N VAL A 230 18.85 -3.66 15.22
CA VAL A 230 19.70 -2.58 14.73
C VAL A 230 21.12 -3.10 14.57
N ALA A 231 21.59 -3.16 13.35
CA ALA A 231 22.95 -3.53 13.01
C ALA A 231 23.73 -2.26 12.62
N MET A 232 24.59 -1.77 13.53
CA MET A 232 25.33 -0.51 13.36
C MET A 232 26.72 -0.54 13.98
N ASP A 233 27.37 -1.70 13.98
CA ASP A 233 28.79 -1.78 14.36
C ASP A 233 29.66 -0.97 13.38
N ASP A 234 30.85 -0.62 13.81
CA ASP A 234 31.72 0.30 13.03
C ASP A 234 32.08 -0.24 11.66
N ALA A 235 32.22 -1.56 11.49
CA ALA A 235 32.51 -2.17 10.21
C ALA A 235 31.34 -2.00 9.23
N LEU A 236 30.11 -2.24 9.69
CA LEU A 236 28.89 -2.03 8.86
C LEU A 236 28.66 -0.57 8.53
N VAL A 237 28.96 0.34 9.46
CA VAL A 237 28.85 1.78 9.20
C VAL A 237 29.85 2.22 8.14
N LEU A 238 31.10 1.77 8.24
CA LEU A 238 32.16 2.09 7.27
C LEU A 238 31.89 1.52 5.88
N SER A 239 31.30 0.33 5.79
CA SER A 239 30.90 -0.28 4.50
C SER A 239 29.60 0.26 3.93
N GLY A 240 28.84 1.09 4.67
CA GLY A 240 27.51 1.55 4.26
C GLY A 240 26.41 0.48 4.39
N GLU A 241 26.67 -0.60 5.13
CA GLU A 241 25.74 -1.72 5.30
C GLU A 241 25.00 -1.69 6.66
N ALA A 242 25.20 -0.63 7.44
CA ALA A 242 24.42 -0.42 8.66
C ALA A 242 22.92 -0.41 8.34
N HIS A 243 22.13 -1.19 9.06
CA HIS A 243 20.73 -1.39 8.74
C HIS A 243 19.86 -1.72 9.95
N ILE A 244 18.55 -1.60 9.76
CA ILE A 244 17.52 -2.08 10.69
C ILE A 244 16.65 -3.13 10.03
N LYS A 245 16.24 -4.11 10.80
CA LYS A 245 15.26 -5.11 10.38
C LYS A 245 13.89 -4.75 10.94
N ILE A 246 12.92 -4.54 10.06
CA ILE A 246 11.54 -4.26 10.42
C ILE A 246 10.73 -5.54 10.29
N ASP A 247 10.40 -6.16 11.43
CA ASP A 247 9.62 -7.40 11.52
C ASP A 247 8.57 -7.36 12.64
N ARG A 248 8.38 -6.19 13.26
CA ARG A 248 7.41 -5.98 14.36
C ARG A 248 6.91 -4.56 14.44
N GLU A 249 5.75 -4.38 15.06
CA GLU A 249 5.15 -3.07 15.33
C GLU A 249 4.57 -3.02 16.75
N LEU A 250 4.66 -1.85 17.39
CA LEU A 250 3.98 -1.57 18.65
C LEU A 250 2.57 -1.08 18.36
N ARG A 251 1.56 -1.71 18.98
CA ARG A 251 0.16 -1.38 18.76
C ARG A 251 -0.68 -1.55 20.01
N ARG A 252 -1.65 -0.66 20.20
CA ARG A 252 -2.70 -0.88 21.20
C ARG A 252 -3.82 -1.68 20.56
N CYS A 253 -4.15 -2.84 21.15
CA CYS A 253 -5.20 -3.75 20.69
C CYS A 253 -6.28 -3.93 21.76
N SER A 254 -7.53 -4.19 21.37
CA SER A 254 -8.57 -4.57 22.32
C SER A 254 -8.28 -5.95 22.89
N ASN A 255 -8.54 -6.14 24.19
CA ASN A 255 -8.37 -7.43 24.86
C ASN A 255 -9.23 -8.50 24.16
N GLU A 256 -10.47 -8.15 23.82
CA GLU A 256 -11.38 -9.00 23.08
C GLU A 256 -10.76 -9.52 21.75
N SER A 257 -10.13 -8.64 20.98
CA SER A 257 -9.47 -9.06 19.72
C SER A 257 -8.26 -9.96 19.94
N ILE A 258 -7.53 -9.74 21.02
CA ILE A 258 -6.38 -10.57 21.38
C ILE A 258 -6.88 -11.97 21.75
N GLU A 259 -7.82 -12.05 22.67
CA GLU A 259 -8.39 -13.32 23.15
C GLU A 259 -9.10 -14.11 22.04
N ALA A 260 -9.88 -13.41 21.20
CA ALA A 260 -10.57 -14.03 20.07
C ALA A 260 -9.60 -14.67 19.06
N LEU A 261 -8.50 -13.98 18.72
CA LEU A 261 -7.52 -14.52 17.79
C LEU A 261 -6.57 -15.55 18.42
N GLU A 262 -6.29 -15.44 19.71
CA GLU A 262 -5.55 -16.47 20.46
C GLU A 262 -6.34 -17.79 20.52
N ARG A 263 -7.64 -17.74 20.76
CA ARG A 263 -8.54 -18.92 20.77
C ARG A 263 -8.46 -19.75 19.48
N VAL A 264 -8.24 -19.10 18.34
CA VAL A 264 -8.14 -19.75 17.02
C VAL A 264 -6.69 -19.87 16.50
N ASN A 265 -5.69 -19.71 17.36
CA ASN A 265 -4.27 -19.78 17.05
C ASN A 265 -3.85 -18.84 15.90
N ARG A 266 -4.42 -17.65 15.82
CA ARG A 266 -4.13 -16.64 14.78
C ARG A 266 -3.63 -15.30 15.34
N SER A 267 -3.30 -15.28 16.61
CA SER A 267 -2.69 -14.09 17.20
C SER A 267 -1.31 -13.83 16.60
N THR A 268 -1.06 -12.58 16.22
CA THR A 268 0.26 -12.11 15.79
C THR A 268 1.00 -11.40 16.92
N VAL A 269 0.47 -11.45 18.15
CA VAL A 269 1.06 -10.82 19.34
C VAL A 269 2.32 -11.59 19.74
N ILE A 270 3.44 -10.87 19.81
CA ILE A 270 4.74 -11.40 20.26
C ILE A 270 4.89 -11.18 21.76
N PHE A 271 4.52 -9.98 22.24
CA PHE A 271 4.65 -9.60 23.64
C PHE A 271 3.53 -8.66 24.07
N LYS A 272 3.00 -8.85 25.29
CA LYS A 272 1.99 -7.98 25.92
C LYS A 272 2.67 -7.15 26.99
N PHE A 273 2.71 -5.83 26.83
CA PHE A 273 3.30 -4.97 27.84
C PHE A 273 2.42 -4.88 29.09
N PRO A 274 3.01 -4.92 30.28
CA PRO A 274 2.30 -4.75 31.53
C PRO A 274 1.55 -3.39 31.57
N LYS A 275 0.40 -3.36 32.19
CA LYS A 275 -0.33 -2.10 32.42
C LYS A 275 0.36 -1.33 33.54
N VAL A 276 0.75 -0.10 33.27
CA VAL A 276 1.40 0.80 34.25
C VAL A 276 0.42 1.19 35.37
N MET A 277 -0.87 1.19 35.08
CA MET A 277 -1.93 1.46 36.07
C MET A 277 -2.94 0.30 36.11
N PRO A 278 -3.40 -0.15 37.30
CA PRO A 278 -4.31 -1.30 37.45
C PRO A 278 -5.77 -1.00 37.05
N LYS A 279 -6.05 0.06 36.29
CA LYS A 279 -7.40 0.31 35.78
C LYS A 279 -7.82 -0.82 34.83
N LYS A 280 -9.07 -1.28 34.96
CA LYS A 280 -9.75 -2.22 34.04
C LYS A 280 -9.83 -1.63 32.62
N GLY A 281 -8.71 -1.56 31.92
CA GLY A 281 -8.68 -1.11 30.53
C GLY A 281 -9.11 -2.25 29.59
N THR A 282 -9.92 -1.90 28.61
CA THR A 282 -10.39 -2.84 27.56
C THR A 282 -9.33 -3.10 26.48
N THR A 283 -8.15 -2.49 26.61
CA THR A 283 -7.07 -2.56 25.61
C THR A 283 -5.72 -2.85 26.27
N THR A 284 -4.83 -3.50 25.52
CA THR A 284 -3.44 -3.79 25.93
C THR A 284 -2.48 -3.28 24.85
N LEU A 285 -1.34 -2.72 25.26
CA LEU A 285 -0.25 -2.39 24.38
C LEU A 285 0.54 -3.65 24.07
N VAL A 286 0.74 -3.95 22.81
CA VAL A 286 1.40 -5.18 22.37
C VAL A 286 2.47 -4.92 21.33
N LEU A 287 3.51 -5.71 21.36
CA LEU A 287 4.43 -5.89 20.26
C LEU A 287 3.91 -7.06 19.41
N LYS A 288 3.74 -6.86 18.12
CA LYS A 288 3.18 -7.87 17.23
C LYS A 288 3.87 -7.90 15.88
N ALA A 289 3.78 -9.03 15.19
CA ALA A 289 4.24 -9.14 13.81
C ALA A 289 3.40 -8.26 12.87
N PRO A 290 4.00 -7.75 11.78
CA PRO A 290 3.28 -6.99 10.76
C PRO A 290 2.19 -7.83 10.07
N LYS A 291 1.26 -7.14 9.42
CA LYS A 291 0.12 -7.80 8.76
C LYS A 291 0.51 -8.57 7.49
N THR A 292 1.55 -8.15 6.78
CA THR A 292 1.95 -8.69 5.47
C THR A 292 3.44 -8.99 5.46
N GLU A 293 3.84 -10.02 4.71
CA GLU A 293 5.25 -10.37 4.50
C GLU A 293 6.04 -9.21 3.87
N SER A 294 5.43 -8.42 2.99
CA SER A 294 6.06 -7.23 2.39
C SER A 294 6.42 -6.14 3.42
N SER A 295 5.87 -6.22 4.64
CA SER A 295 6.27 -5.33 5.73
C SER A 295 7.57 -5.77 6.39
N ASN A 296 7.96 -7.05 6.26
CA ASN A 296 9.26 -7.54 6.73
C ASN A 296 10.33 -7.10 5.73
N ARG A 297 11.21 -6.23 6.17
CA ARG A 297 12.23 -5.65 5.29
C ARG A 297 13.47 -5.24 6.09
N ILE A 298 14.57 -5.11 5.36
CA ILE A 298 15.78 -4.45 5.82
C ILE A 298 15.76 -3.03 5.26
N VAL A 299 16.11 -2.05 6.09
CA VAL A 299 16.26 -0.65 5.70
C VAL A 299 17.66 -0.20 6.08
N TYR A 300 18.45 0.24 5.11
CA TYR A 300 19.79 0.75 5.34
C TYR A 300 19.74 2.12 6.02
N LEU A 301 20.71 2.38 6.89
CA LEU A 301 20.73 3.57 7.74
C LEU A 301 21.63 4.65 7.13
N PRO A 302 21.09 5.86 6.89
CA PRO A 302 21.93 7.04 6.67
C PRO A 302 22.81 7.31 7.91
N SER A 303 24.05 7.80 7.71
CA SER A 303 25.01 8.08 8.79
C SER A 303 24.44 8.97 9.89
N ALA A 304 23.67 9.99 9.53
CA ALA A 304 23.00 10.87 10.50
C ALA A 304 22.00 10.12 11.40
N VAL A 305 21.34 9.09 10.88
CA VAL A 305 20.45 8.23 11.69
C VAL A 305 21.26 7.34 12.63
N VAL A 306 22.40 6.82 12.17
CA VAL A 306 23.31 6.02 13.03
C VAL A 306 23.83 6.86 14.20
N GLU A 307 24.27 8.09 13.95
CA GLU A 307 24.72 9.01 14.98
C GLU A 307 23.64 9.29 16.03
N GLU A 308 22.41 9.54 15.56
CA GLU A 308 21.30 9.77 16.48
C GLU A 308 20.93 8.52 17.27
N LEU A 309 20.96 7.33 16.66
CA LEU A 309 20.77 6.05 17.34
C LEU A 309 21.84 5.83 18.43
N ARG A 310 23.13 6.08 18.14
CA ARG A 310 24.22 5.98 19.13
C ARG A 310 24.02 6.93 20.31
N ARG A 311 23.54 8.15 20.04
CA ARG A 311 23.21 9.12 21.09
C ARG A 311 22.11 8.59 22.00
N VAL A 312 21.03 8.05 21.42
CA VAL A 312 19.91 7.48 22.17
C VAL A 312 20.37 6.26 22.98
N GLN A 313 21.19 5.39 22.39
CA GLN A 313 21.73 4.23 23.09
C GLN A 313 22.53 4.61 24.33
N LYS A 314 23.46 5.57 24.18
CA LYS A 314 24.23 6.10 25.29
C LYS A 314 23.32 6.70 26.38
N GLN A 315 22.33 7.48 26.02
CA GLN A 315 21.39 8.08 26.96
C GLN A 315 20.57 7.02 27.70
N GLN A 316 20.15 5.93 27.02
CA GLN A 316 19.44 4.84 27.68
C GLN A 316 20.33 4.08 28.66
N GLU A 317 21.63 3.88 28.37
CA GLU A 317 22.57 3.30 29.34
C GLU A 317 22.74 4.18 30.59
N GLU A 318 22.77 5.49 30.41
CA GLU A 318 22.79 6.44 31.55
C GLU A 318 21.51 6.31 32.40
N TYR A 319 20.33 6.18 31.76
CA TYR A 319 19.07 5.97 32.47
C TYR A 319 19.02 4.60 33.19
N LYS A 320 19.53 3.54 32.57
CA LYS A 320 19.64 2.23 33.22
C LYS A 320 20.54 2.28 34.46
N ALA A 321 21.68 2.97 34.36
CA ALA A 321 22.59 3.14 35.48
C ALA A 321 21.96 3.96 36.62
N LEU A 322 21.17 5.00 36.28
CA LEU A 322 20.53 5.88 37.26
C LEU A 322 19.35 5.20 37.98
N LEU A 323 18.51 4.47 37.25
CA LEU A 323 17.25 3.91 37.76
C LEU A 323 17.40 2.48 38.29
N GLY A 324 18.47 1.79 37.95
CA GLY A 324 18.69 0.39 38.38
C GLY A 324 17.47 -0.49 38.11
N ASP A 325 16.96 -1.16 39.14
CA ASP A 325 15.82 -2.08 39.04
C ASP A 325 14.49 -1.44 38.65
N GLU A 326 14.37 -0.13 38.78
CA GLU A 326 13.19 0.61 38.32
C GLU A 326 13.14 0.75 36.78
N TYR A 327 14.28 0.63 36.10
CA TYR A 327 14.32 0.59 34.65
C TYR A 327 13.83 -0.76 34.12
N LYS A 328 12.79 -0.73 33.32
CA LYS A 328 12.22 -1.94 32.69
C LYS A 328 12.70 -2.07 31.26
N ASP A 329 13.76 -2.83 31.06
CA ASP A 329 14.39 -2.99 29.75
C ASP A 329 13.58 -3.94 28.85
N TYR A 330 12.86 -3.35 27.89
CA TYR A 330 12.20 -4.07 26.81
C TYR A 330 13.02 -4.06 25.51
N GLY A 331 14.23 -3.56 25.53
CA GLY A 331 15.10 -3.43 24.37
C GLY A 331 14.63 -2.42 23.32
N LEU A 332 13.66 -1.56 23.63
CA LEU A 332 13.08 -0.60 22.66
C LEU A 332 14.05 0.56 22.39
N VAL A 333 14.20 0.92 21.11
CA VAL A 333 14.96 2.09 20.67
C VAL A 333 14.27 3.38 21.11
N VAL A 334 12.94 3.46 20.96
CA VAL A 334 12.13 4.59 21.37
C VAL A 334 11.41 4.23 22.67
N ALA A 335 12.08 4.46 23.79
CA ALA A 335 11.59 4.15 25.13
C ALA A 335 11.50 5.39 26.00
N GLN A 336 10.64 5.35 27.04
CA GLN A 336 10.58 6.33 28.11
C GLN A 336 11.84 6.24 28.99
N ILE A 337 12.06 7.22 29.84
CA ILE A 337 13.21 7.28 30.76
C ILE A 337 13.33 5.99 31.62
N ASN A 338 12.20 5.41 31.99
CA ASN A 338 12.11 4.18 32.77
C ASN A 338 12.04 2.89 31.91
N GLY A 339 12.34 2.98 30.61
CA GLY A 339 12.36 1.84 29.67
C GLY A 339 10.98 1.43 29.12
N HIS A 340 9.89 1.97 29.63
CA HIS A 340 8.55 1.64 29.13
C HIS A 340 8.31 2.14 27.70
N PRO A 341 7.44 1.46 26.91
CA PRO A 341 7.11 1.90 25.57
C PRO A 341 6.33 3.23 25.57
N TYR A 342 6.56 4.04 24.55
CA TYR A 342 5.68 5.16 24.22
C TYR A 342 4.43 4.72 23.48
N GLU A 343 3.30 5.35 23.79
CA GLU A 343 2.09 5.19 22.96
C GLU A 343 2.12 6.15 21.76
N GLN A 344 1.55 5.73 20.64
CA GLN A 344 1.49 6.53 19.40
C GLN A 344 0.96 7.97 19.66
N ARG A 345 -0.15 8.08 20.40
CA ARG A 345 -0.76 9.38 20.71
C ARG A 345 0.16 10.34 21.49
N VAL A 346 1.14 9.82 22.24
CA VAL A 346 2.09 10.67 22.97
C VAL A 346 3.07 11.31 21.98
N ILE A 347 3.58 10.53 21.04
CA ILE A 347 4.43 11.04 19.95
C ILE A 347 3.67 12.00 19.04
N ASP A 348 2.43 11.67 18.67
CA ASP A 348 1.58 12.57 17.88
C ASP A 348 1.36 13.92 18.61
N LYS A 349 1.17 13.90 19.93
CA LYS A 349 1.03 15.11 20.72
C LYS A 349 2.34 15.90 20.76
N MET A 350 3.48 15.25 21.05
CA MET A 350 4.79 15.91 21.05
C MET A 350 5.07 16.58 19.69
N PHE A 351 4.72 15.90 18.61
CA PHE A 351 4.89 16.41 17.25
C PHE A 351 3.96 17.62 16.97
N TYR A 352 2.71 17.55 17.41
CA TYR A 352 1.79 18.68 17.33
C TYR A 352 2.30 19.89 18.12
N ASP A 353 2.83 19.68 19.33
CA ASP A 353 3.37 20.73 20.17
C ASP A 353 4.63 21.36 19.54
N LEU A 354 5.50 20.57 18.90
CA LEU A 354 6.64 21.04 18.10
C LEU A 354 6.19 21.97 16.97
N ILE A 355 5.21 21.53 16.18
CA ILE A 355 4.64 22.31 15.07
C ILE A 355 4.12 23.65 15.57
N LYS A 356 3.33 23.62 16.65
CA LYS A 356 2.72 24.82 17.23
C LYS A 356 3.77 25.77 17.82
N LYS A 357 4.75 25.25 18.57
CA LYS A 357 5.83 26.07 19.21
C LYS A 357 6.66 26.81 18.16
N ASN A 358 6.89 26.22 17.00
CA ASN A 358 7.79 26.73 15.97
C ASN A 358 7.08 27.28 14.73
N ASN A 359 5.76 27.48 14.77
CA ASN A 359 4.94 27.97 13.65
C ASN A 359 5.18 27.22 12.34
N LEU A 360 5.40 25.89 12.41
CA LEU A 360 5.60 25.06 11.24
C LEU A 360 4.27 24.78 10.54
N ARG A 361 4.32 24.48 9.25
CA ARG A 361 3.12 24.09 8.50
C ARG A 361 2.48 22.85 9.11
N PRO A 362 1.15 22.86 9.41
CA PRO A 362 0.49 21.75 10.08
C PRO A 362 0.47 20.50 9.22
N VAL A 363 1.05 19.43 9.72
CA VAL A 363 0.99 18.07 9.14
C VAL A 363 0.84 17.05 10.28
N VAL A 364 0.45 15.81 9.95
CA VAL A 364 0.43 14.72 10.92
C VAL A 364 1.76 13.95 10.90
N PHE A 365 2.13 13.28 12.00
CA PHE A 365 3.40 12.54 12.07
C PHE A 365 3.60 11.57 10.90
N HIS A 366 2.54 10.90 10.45
CA HIS A 366 2.60 9.99 9.30
C HIS A 366 2.99 10.69 7.98
N SER A 367 2.78 12.00 7.87
CA SER A 367 3.22 12.79 6.70
C SER A 367 4.73 12.81 6.53
N LEU A 368 5.52 12.63 7.61
CA LEU A 368 6.98 12.51 7.53
C LEU A 368 7.41 11.33 6.64
N ARG A 369 6.67 10.22 6.71
CA ARG A 369 6.90 9.09 5.81
C ARG A 369 6.55 9.42 4.36
N HIS A 370 5.54 10.26 4.10
CA HIS A 370 5.24 10.74 2.75
C HIS A 370 6.37 11.66 2.25
N SER A 371 6.84 12.61 3.06
CA SER A 371 8.02 13.43 2.73
C SER A 371 9.25 12.57 2.43
N SER A 372 9.54 11.58 3.27
CA SER A 372 10.62 10.60 3.06
C SER A 372 10.48 9.84 1.73
N THR A 373 9.28 9.36 1.41
CA THR A 373 9.03 8.63 0.16
C THR A 373 9.27 9.52 -1.06
N SER A 374 8.79 10.77 -1.04
CA SER A 374 9.00 11.76 -2.10
C SER A 374 10.49 12.09 -2.27
N LEU A 375 11.21 12.32 -1.18
CA LEU A 375 12.65 12.58 -1.19
C LEU A 375 13.44 11.38 -1.77
N LYS A 376 13.14 10.16 -1.33
CA LYS A 376 13.78 8.94 -1.83
C LYS A 376 13.51 8.72 -3.32
N LEU A 377 12.31 9.02 -3.81
CA LEU A 377 12.02 8.95 -5.24
C LEU A 377 12.85 9.95 -6.04
N LYS A 378 12.96 11.19 -5.54
CA LYS A 378 13.80 12.23 -6.14
C LYS A 378 15.28 11.79 -6.17
N LEU A 379 15.82 11.34 -5.03
CA LEU A 379 17.22 10.89 -4.92
C LEU A 379 17.53 9.64 -5.76
N SER A 380 16.57 8.74 -5.90
CA SER A 380 16.70 7.52 -6.72
C SER A 380 16.36 7.72 -8.20
N ARG A 381 16.19 8.98 -8.64
CA ARG A 381 15.78 9.32 -10.02
C ARG A 381 14.54 8.53 -10.48
N GLY A 382 13.54 8.42 -9.62
CA GLY A 382 12.27 7.75 -9.94
C GLY A 382 12.31 6.22 -9.87
N ASN A 383 13.30 5.60 -9.25
CA ASN A 383 13.34 4.14 -9.07
C ASN A 383 12.28 3.68 -8.08
N ILE A 384 11.04 3.55 -8.57
CA ILE A 384 9.85 3.16 -7.78
C ILE A 384 10.08 1.83 -7.07
N LYS A 385 10.76 0.86 -7.72
CA LYS A 385 10.96 -0.47 -7.16
C LYS A 385 11.88 -0.46 -5.94
N ALA A 386 12.98 0.29 -5.99
CA ALA A 386 13.89 0.47 -4.87
C ALA A 386 13.17 1.16 -3.69
N VAL A 387 12.46 2.26 -3.98
CA VAL A 387 11.71 3.00 -2.96
C VAL A 387 10.57 2.16 -2.36
N GLN A 388 9.88 1.35 -3.16
CA GLN A 388 8.87 0.41 -2.67
C GLN A 388 9.45 -0.61 -1.68
N GLY A 389 10.62 -1.17 -2.01
CA GLY A 389 11.33 -2.12 -1.13
C GLY A 389 11.72 -1.48 0.20
N ASP A 390 12.30 -0.29 0.16
CA ASP A 390 12.75 0.44 1.34
C ASP A 390 11.57 0.91 2.24
N THR A 391 10.50 1.41 1.62
CA THR A 391 9.33 1.88 2.36
C THR A 391 8.38 0.75 2.78
N GLY A 392 8.42 -0.42 2.16
CA GLY A 392 7.49 -1.54 2.44
C GLY A 392 6.05 -1.21 2.02
N HIS A 393 5.85 -0.54 0.88
CA HIS A 393 4.54 -0.37 0.28
C HIS A 393 4.16 -1.64 -0.49
N ALA A 394 2.96 -2.19 -0.22
CA ALA A 394 2.49 -3.41 -0.89
C ALA A 394 2.26 -3.20 -2.40
N GLU A 395 1.83 -2.00 -2.80
CA GLU A 395 1.54 -1.64 -4.18
C GLU A 395 2.40 -0.45 -4.63
N ALA A 396 2.98 -0.54 -5.83
CA ALA A 396 3.76 0.53 -6.44
C ALA A 396 2.95 1.83 -6.59
N ARG A 397 1.62 1.71 -6.82
CA ARG A 397 0.70 2.84 -6.91
C ARG A 397 0.74 3.73 -5.66
N MET A 398 0.92 3.16 -4.47
CA MET A 398 1.03 3.94 -3.23
C MET A 398 2.28 4.84 -3.20
N VAL A 399 3.34 4.44 -3.91
CA VAL A 399 4.55 5.24 -4.08
C VAL A 399 4.30 6.33 -5.14
N THR A 400 3.70 5.98 -6.28
CA THR A 400 3.44 6.92 -7.39
C THR A 400 2.39 7.97 -7.05
N ASP A 401 1.30 7.62 -6.35
CA ASP A 401 0.26 8.57 -5.94
C ASP A 401 0.81 9.64 -4.96
N THR A 402 1.84 9.30 -4.18
CA THR A 402 2.54 10.26 -3.31
C THR A 402 3.40 11.24 -4.12
N TYR A 403 3.91 10.79 -5.27
CA TYR A 403 4.85 11.55 -6.10
C TYR A 403 4.18 12.42 -7.18
N ALA A 404 2.91 12.28 -7.47
CA ALA A 404 2.20 12.91 -8.60
C ALA A 404 2.19 14.46 -8.64
N HIS A 405 2.86 15.17 -7.75
CA HIS A 405 2.71 16.63 -7.57
C HIS A 405 3.98 17.48 -7.77
N GLY A 406 5.10 16.96 -8.30
CA GLY A 406 6.36 17.69 -8.32
C GLY A 406 7.09 17.81 -9.65
N PHE A 407 6.43 17.83 -10.82
CA PHE A 407 7.06 17.37 -12.07
C PHE A 407 7.50 18.38 -13.13
N ASP A 408 7.25 19.67 -13.01
CA ASP A 408 7.70 20.58 -14.06
C ASP A 408 9.23 20.72 -14.10
N ALA A 409 9.89 20.69 -12.94
CA ALA A 409 11.36 20.69 -12.87
C ALA A 409 11.97 19.40 -13.41
N ASP A 410 11.41 18.24 -13.02
CA ASP A 410 11.90 16.93 -13.49
C ASP A 410 11.64 16.72 -14.98
N ARG A 411 10.51 17.22 -15.51
CA ARG A 411 10.21 17.18 -16.96
C ARG A 411 11.18 18.05 -17.76
N LYS A 412 11.56 19.20 -17.22
CA LYS A 412 12.59 20.04 -17.84
C LYS A 412 13.97 19.37 -17.82
N LEU A 413 14.31 18.72 -16.69
CA LEU A 413 15.56 17.97 -16.57
C LEU A 413 15.62 16.81 -17.56
N ILE A 414 14.53 16.05 -17.72
CA ILE A 414 14.44 14.96 -18.71
C ILE A 414 14.67 15.52 -20.13
N ALA A 415 14.07 16.66 -20.46
CA ALA A 415 14.31 17.29 -21.76
C ALA A 415 15.79 17.68 -21.96
N GLN A 416 16.42 18.25 -20.93
CA GLN A 416 17.86 18.59 -20.97
C GLN A 416 18.76 17.34 -21.05
N GLU A 417 18.44 16.27 -20.32
CA GLU A 417 19.16 15.00 -20.41
C GLU A 417 18.96 14.30 -21.77
N MET A 418 17.80 14.47 -22.42
CA MET A 418 17.60 14.02 -23.80
C MET A 418 18.49 14.79 -24.76
N ASP A 419 18.57 16.12 -24.61
CA ASP A 419 19.47 16.94 -25.46
C ASP A 419 20.93 16.56 -25.24
N SER A 420 21.39 16.53 -24.01
CA SER A 420 22.81 16.27 -23.68
C SER A 420 23.23 14.80 -23.81
N GLY A 421 22.33 13.85 -23.49
CA GLY A 421 22.65 12.43 -23.45
C GLY A 421 22.34 11.66 -24.74
N PHE A 422 21.25 12.01 -25.42
CA PHE A 422 20.82 11.31 -26.64
C PHE A 422 21.09 12.12 -27.90
N PHE A 423 20.58 13.35 -28.00
CA PHE A 423 20.69 14.14 -29.22
C PHE A 423 22.08 14.69 -29.45
N SER A 424 22.92 14.87 -28.42
CA SER A 424 24.34 15.22 -28.61
C SER A 424 25.09 14.20 -29.48
N LYS A 425 24.78 12.90 -29.30
CA LYS A 425 25.41 11.82 -30.10
C LYS A 425 24.95 11.83 -31.57
N VAL A 426 23.73 12.29 -31.83
CA VAL A 426 23.21 12.47 -33.19
C VAL A 426 23.95 13.62 -33.88
N GLY A 427 24.24 14.70 -33.14
CA GLY A 427 25.04 15.82 -33.65
C GLY A 427 26.53 15.48 -33.93
N GLU A 428 27.12 14.57 -33.14
CA GLU A 428 28.48 14.08 -33.40
C GLU A 428 28.57 13.20 -34.65
N GLN A 429 27.54 12.38 -34.92
CA GLN A 429 27.48 11.60 -36.16
C GLN A 429 27.23 12.50 -37.39
N ALA A 430 26.48 13.58 -37.27
CA ALA A 430 26.27 14.55 -38.33
C ALA A 430 27.54 15.35 -38.60
N LYS A 431 28.35 15.74 -37.60
CA LYS A 431 29.65 16.37 -37.76
C LYS A 431 30.70 15.43 -38.35
N ALA A 432 30.62 14.14 -38.06
CA ALA A 432 31.49 13.15 -38.71
C ALA A 432 31.19 13.02 -40.22
N SER A 433 29.92 13.17 -40.63
CA SER A 433 29.53 13.21 -42.05
C SER A 433 29.89 14.53 -42.74
N GLU A 434 29.95 15.67 -42.02
CA GLU A 434 30.43 16.94 -42.55
C GLU A 434 31.96 16.94 -42.74
N VAL A 435 32.72 16.25 -41.87
CA VAL A 435 34.18 16.03 -42.07
C VAL A 435 34.44 15.20 -43.31
N ASP A 436 33.55 14.27 -43.62
CA ASP A 436 33.62 13.47 -44.85
C ASP A 436 33.36 14.32 -46.11
N ASN A 437 32.46 15.31 -46.04
CA ASN A 437 32.20 16.26 -47.13
C ASN A 437 33.40 17.23 -47.36
N ASP A 438 34.03 17.74 -46.33
CA ASP A 438 35.25 18.58 -46.46
C ASP A 438 36.42 17.78 -47.02
N THR A 439 36.52 16.52 -46.68
CA THR A 439 37.48 15.58 -47.23
C THR A 439 37.18 15.30 -48.71
N MET A 440 35.90 15.14 -49.07
CA MET A 440 35.47 14.96 -50.47
C MET A 440 35.68 16.22 -51.31
N ASP A 441 35.50 17.42 -50.80
CA ASP A 441 35.77 18.66 -51.54
C ASP A 441 37.25 18.94 -51.70
N LYS A 442 38.09 18.58 -50.73
CA LYS A 442 39.55 18.57 -50.86
C LYS A 442 40.00 17.54 -51.88
N LEU A 443 39.40 16.38 -51.94
CA LEU A 443 39.68 15.35 -52.94
C LEU A 443 39.26 15.82 -54.32
N LYS A 444 38.12 16.44 -54.53
CA LYS A 444 37.66 17.05 -55.77
C LYS A 444 38.64 18.13 -56.27
N THR A 445 39.13 18.96 -55.36
CA THR A 445 40.10 20.01 -55.66
C THR A 445 41.46 19.41 -56.10
N LEU A 446 41.97 18.41 -55.45
CA LEU A 446 43.15 17.64 -55.79
C LEU A 446 43.02 16.94 -57.15
N ILE A 447 41.82 16.37 -57.41
CA ILE A 447 41.48 15.74 -58.69
C ILE A 447 41.52 16.73 -59.83
N GLN A 448 41.01 17.96 -59.62
CA GLN A 448 41.04 19.02 -60.63
C GLN A 448 42.46 19.60 -60.85
N GLN A 449 43.33 19.63 -59.87
CA GLN A 449 44.67 20.12 -59.92
C GLN A 449 45.69 19.13 -60.53
N HIS A 450 45.47 17.84 -60.46
CA HIS A 450 46.38 16.79 -60.90
C HIS A 450 45.62 15.67 -61.67
N PRO A 451 45.10 15.96 -62.89
CA PRO A 451 44.36 14.97 -63.67
C PRO A 451 45.17 13.77 -64.12
N GLU A 452 46.53 13.94 -64.23
CA GLU A 452 47.50 12.88 -64.58
C GLU A 452 47.55 11.77 -63.50
N LEU A 453 47.46 12.11 -62.22
CA LEU A 453 47.48 11.13 -61.11
C LEU A 453 46.28 10.19 -61.11
N ILE A 454 45.15 10.66 -61.59
CA ILE A 454 43.92 9.84 -61.68
C ILE A 454 44.02 8.86 -62.86
N ALA A 455 44.55 9.29 -63.95
CA ALA A 455 44.78 8.42 -65.11
C ALA A 455 45.71 7.25 -64.75
N GLU A 456 46.67 7.50 -63.86
CA GLU A 456 47.63 6.49 -63.36
C GLU A 456 47.01 5.55 -62.34
N LEU A 457 46.16 6.06 -61.42
CA LEU A 457 45.37 5.30 -60.44
C LEU A 457 44.33 4.39 -61.12
N LEU A 458 43.64 4.91 -62.12
CA LEU A 458 42.66 4.13 -62.89
C LEU A 458 43.30 3.00 -63.69
N LYS A 459 44.54 3.27 -64.28
CA LYS A 459 45.33 2.23 -64.92
C LYS A 459 45.84 1.17 -63.94
N GLY A 460 46.11 1.54 -62.69
CA GLY A 460 46.47 0.61 -61.62
C GLY A 460 45.28 -0.30 -61.22
N MET A 461 44.10 0.27 -61.10
CA MET A 461 42.92 -0.44 -60.71
C MET A 461 42.36 -1.41 -61.79
N GLU A 462 42.59 -1.09 -63.06
CA GLU A 462 42.31 -2.03 -64.19
C GLU A 462 43.23 -3.24 -64.24
N LYS A 463 44.47 -3.11 -63.71
CA LYS A 463 45.39 -4.24 -63.58
C LYS A 463 45.03 -5.20 -62.43
N ASP A 464 44.34 -4.70 -61.38
CA ASP A 464 43.94 -5.51 -60.19
C ASP A 464 42.53 -6.07 -60.28
N GLY A 465 41.84 -5.99 -61.41
CA GLY A 465 40.62 -6.74 -61.70
C GLY A 465 39.35 -6.19 -61.07
N ILE A 466 39.31 -4.95 -60.56
CA ILE A 466 38.11 -4.31 -60.00
C ILE A 466 37.39 -3.55 -61.14
N LYS A 467 36.32 -4.16 -61.70
CA LYS A 467 35.41 -3.48 -62.63
C LYS A 467 34.58 -2.44 -61.88
N ALA A 468 34.73 -1.20 -62.22
CA ALA A 468 33.85 -0.12 -61.78
C ALA A 468 32.48 -0.31 -62.43
N ASP A 469 31.46 -0.54 -61.63
CA ASP A 469 30.05 -0.63 -62.06
C ASP A 469 29.57 0.79 -62.47
N LYS A 470 29.20 0.93 -63.73
CA LYS A 470 28.60 2.14 -64.28
C LYS A 470 27.11 2.11 -63.99
N THR A 471 26.68 2.76 -62.87
CA THR A 471 25.28 3.24 -62.80
C THR A 471 25.19 4.51 -61.98
N GLY A 472 24.73 5.56 -62.64
CA GLY A 472 23.91 6.66 -62.25
C GLY A 472 24.39 7.63 -61.16
#